data_4e510e258a2e719310bb63c1ea06b239
#
_entry.id   4e510e258a2e719310bb63c1ea06b239
#
_cell.length_a   1.000
_cell.length_b   1.000
_cell.length_c   1.000
_cell.angle_alpha   90.00
_cell.angle_beta   90.00
_cell.angle_gamma   90.00
#
_symmetry.space_group_name_H-M   'P 1'
#
loop_
_entity.id
_entity.type
_entity.pdbx_description
1 polymer ?
#
loop_
_entity_poly.entity_id
_entity_poly.type
_entity_poly.pdbx_seq_one_letter_code
_entity_poly.pdbx_strand_id
1 'polypeptide(L)'
;QGIPVGGYTQIIEKMLEGAAKARADFDNNDLATNDCYKYGVARQMLNKAGYPAEMFVTYELQYAMLAEWWKQLFGESEGKEGKGLLPDSVTYSTDLHSLGQFVQEGTKVLFETVFTVSKPQIDLEIPSDESNLDGLNYLAGKKMSFVNEKACEGTLAAHEIDGKVPNVLITMDS
;
A
#
# COMPACT_ATOMS: atom_id res chain seq x y z
N GLN A 1 -20.57 -17.03 -6.66
CA GLN A 1 -21.18 -16.77 -7.99
C GLN A 1 -20.12 -16.11 -8.86
N GLY A 2 -19.81 -16.73 -10.01
CA GLY A 2 -18.81 -16.19 -10.94
C GLY A 2 -19.29 -14.89 -11.59
N ILE A 3 -18.34 -14.04 -12.00
CA ILE A 3 -18.64 -12.81 -12.75
C ILE A 3 -19.25 -13.22 -14.10
N PRO A 4 -20.41 -12.66 -14.51
CA PRO A 4 -20.98 -12.92 -15.84
C PRO A 4 -20.00 -12.58 -16.96
N VAL A 5 -19.99 -13.33 -18.07
CA VAL A 5 -19.03 -13.13 -19.18
C VAL A 5 -19.00 -11.67 -19.68
N GLY A 6 -20.15 -10.97 -19.70
CA GLY A 6 -20.20 -9.53 -20.02
C GLY A 6 -19.52 -8.61 -18.98
N GLY A 7 -19.35 -9.06 -17.73
CA GLY A 7 -18.68 -8.31 -16.69
C GLY A 7 -17.15 -8.23 -16.88
N TYR A 8 -16.53 -9.26 -17.48
CA TYR A 8 -15.08 -9.22 -17.76
C TYR A 8 -14.72 -8.18 -18.81
N THR A 9 -15.55 -8.03 -19.86
CA THR A 9 -15.32 -7.00 -20.89
C THR A 9 -15.35 -5.61 -20.30
N GLN A 10 -16.32 -5.29 -19.46
CA GLN A 10 -16.42 -3.99 -18.78
C GLN A 10 -15.24 -3.73 -17.84
N ILE A 11 -14.73 -4.75 -17.14
CA ILE A 11 -13.55 -4.61 -16.28
C ILE A 11 -12.32 -4.28 -17.13
N ILE A 12 -12.10 -5.00 -18.23
CA ILE A 12 -10.98 -4.75 -19.14
C ILE A 12 -11.05 -3.35 -19.75
N GLU A 13 -12.23 -2.92 -20.19
CA GLU A 13 -12.45 -1.58 -20.73
C GLU A 13 -12.08 -0.51 -19.69
N LYS A 14 -12.54 -0.63 -18.45
CA LYS A 14 -12.18 0.29 -17.36
C LYS A 14 -10.68 0.29 -17.03
N MET A 15 -10.02 -0.86 -17.10
CA MET A 15 -8.56 -0.93 -16.93
C MET A 15 -7.84 -0.16 -18.04
N LEU A 16 -8.27 -0.30 -19.29
CA LEU A 16 -7.68 0.42 -20.42
C LEU A 16 -7.96 1.93 -20.36
N GLU A 17 -9.15 2.33 -19.95
CA GLU A 17 -9.50 3.73 -19.68
C GLU A 17 -8.62 4.33 -18.58
N GLY A 18 -8.42 3.60 -17.48
CA GLY A 18 -7.51 3.99 -16.40
C GLY A 18 -6.07 4.16 -16.86
N ALA A 19 -5.57 3.23 -17.69
CA ALA A 19 -4.23 3.31 -18.26
C ALA A 19 -4.08 4.53 -19.21
N ALA A 20 -5.09 4.79 -20.04
CA ALA A 20 -5.11 5.95 -20.93
C ALA A 20 -5.14 7.28 -20.15
N LYS A 21 -5.94 7.33 -19.08
CA LYS A 21 -6.00 8.49 -18.19
C LYS A 21 -4.66 8.72 -17.49
N ALA A 22 -4.06 7.68 -16.90
CA ALA A 22 -2.77 7.78 -16.24
C ALA A 22 -1.68 8.27 -17.20
N ARG A 23 -1.66 7.76 -18.45
CA ARG A 23 -0.75 8.26 -19.46
C ARG A 23 -0.92 9.75 -19.72
N ALA A 24 -2.16 10.24 -19.83
CA ALA A 24 -2.44 11.66 -20.06
C ALA A 24 -2.04 12.53 -18.84
N ASP A 25 -2.34 12.06 -17.63
CA ASP A 25 -2.04 12.78 -16.38
C ASP A 25 -0.52 12.89 -16.13
N PHE A 26 0.25 11.86 -16.49
CA PHE A 26 1.68 11.78 -16.21
C PHE A 26 2.58 12.07 -17.45
N ASP A 27 2.02 12.42 -18.61
CA ASP A 27 2.78 12.84 -19.80
C ASP A 27 3.22 14.29 -19.69
N ASN A 28 3.93 14.62 -18.61
CA ASN A 28 4.50 15.94 -18.38
C ASN A 28 5.77 15.82 -17.51
N ASN A 29 6.66 16.82 -17.59
CA ASN A 29 7.93 16.83 -16.88
C ASN A 29 7.91 17.70 -15.60
N ASP A 30 6.77 18.21 -15.20
CA ASP A 30 6.66 19.05 -14.03
C ASP A 30 6.59 18.22 -12.74
N LEU A 31 7.66 18.26 -11.96
CA LEU A 31 7.73 17.59 -10.68
C LEU A 31 6.62 18.01 -9.69
N ALA A 32 6.12 19.25 -9.81
CA ALA A 32 5.07 19.72 -8.91
C ALA A 32 3.72 19.03 -9.14
N THR A 33 3.46 18.60 -10.38
CA THR A 33 2.18 18.00 -10.79
C THR A 33 2.26 16.53 -11.17
N ASN A 34 3.47 15.97 -11.36
CA ASN A 34 3.66 14.58 -11.75
C ASN A 34 4.04 13.72 -10.54
N ASP A 35 3.09 12.98 -10.00
CA ASP A 35 3.30 12.13 -8.83
C ASP A 35 4.21 10.93 -9.11
N CYS A 36 4.29 10.44 -10.35
CA CYS A 36 5.25 9.42 -10.73
C CYS A 36 6.69 9.92 -10.59
N TYR A 37 6.97 11.16 -11.00
CA TYR A 37 8.29 11.76 -10.80
C TYR A 37 8.57 12.04 -9.33
N LYS A 38 7.59 12.53 -8.55
CA LYS A 38 7.75 12.70 -7.10
C LYS A 38 8.13 11.39 -6.43
N TYR A 39 7.42 10.32 -6.76
CA TYR A 39 7.71 9.00 -6.23
C TYR A 39 9.11 8.52 -6.61
N GLY A 40 9.48 8.61 -7.89
CA GLY A 40 10.83 8.24 -8.34
C GLY A 40 11.94 9.04 -7.66
N VAL A 41 11.74 10.34 -7.45
CA VAL A 41 12.69 11.20 -6.72
C VAL A 41 12.78 10.80 -5.25
N ALA A 42 11.64 10.56 -4.58
CA ALA A 42 11.61 10.12 -3.19
C ALA A 42 12.38 8.81 -3.00
N ARG A 43 12.13 7.80 -3.84
CA ARG A 43 12.85 6.52 -3.85
C ARG A 43 14.37 6.71 -3.98
N GLN A 44 14.80 7.56 -4.92
CA GLN A 44 16.23 7.85 -5.11
C GLN A 44 16.85 8.58 -3.92
N MET A 45 16.15 9.52 -3.32
CA MET A 45 16.63 10.22 -2.12
C MET A 45 16.78 9.27 -0.95
N LEU A 46 15.81 8.39 -0.72
CA LEU A 46 15.83 7.40 0.36
C LEU A 46 16.95 6.37 0.14
N ASN A 47 17.15 5.89 -1.09
CA ASN A 47 18.27 5.01 -1.42
C ASN A 47 19.63 5.67 -1.10
N LYS A 48 19.82 6.92 -1.51
CA LYS A 48 21.03 7.69 -1.20
C LYS A 48 21.20 7.98 0.30
N ALA A 49 20.11 8.05 1.04
CA ALA A 49 20.13 8.21 2.50
C ALA A 49 20.46 6.90 3.25
N GLY A 50 20.62 5.78 2.55
CA GLY A 50 21.04 4.51 3.15
C GLY A 50 19.90 3.50 3.36
N TYR A 51 18.76 3.68 2.67
CA TYR A 51 17.65 2.74 2.67
C TYR A 51 17.60 1.96 1.34
N PRO A 52 18.36 0.85 1.19
CA PRO A 52 18.47 0.10 -0.06
C PRO A 52 17.30 -0.83 -0.34
N ALA A 53 16.33 -0.94 0.55
CA ALA A 53 15.12 -1.75 0.37
C ALA A 53 13.87 -0.90 0.48
N GLU A 54 12.86 -1.27 -0.29
CA GLU A 54 11.53 -0.66 -0.29
C GLU A 54 10.47 -1.71 0.00
N MET A 55 9.68 -1.49 1.02
CA MET A 55 8.59 -2.35 1.44
C MET A 55 7.25 -1.78 0.96
N PHE A 56 6.60 -2.45 0.01
CA PHE A 56 5.24 -2.11 -0.39
C PHE A 56 4.26 -2.65 0.65
N VAL A 57 3.52 -1.75 1.29
CA VAL A 57 2.58 -2.07 2.37
C VAL A 57 1.15 -1.86 1.89
N THR A 58 0.29 -2.86 2.06
CA THR A 58 -1.15 -2.70 1.87
C THR A 58 -1.93 -3.26 3.05
N TYR A 59 -3.04 -2.61 3.39
CA TYR A 59 -4.02 -3.11 4.36
C TYR A 59 -5.20 -3.80 3.68
N GLU A 60 -5.22 -3.78 2.35
CA GLU A 60 -6.30 -4.32 1.52
C GLU A 60 -5.85 -5.60 0.81
N LEU A 61 -6.35 -6.76 1.25
CA LEU A 61 -6.00 -8.07 0.69
C LEU A 61 -6.14 -8.16 -0.84
N GLN A 62 -7.08 -7.42 -1.41
CA GLN A 62 -7.29 -7.38 -2.86
C GLN A 62 -6.08 -6.87 -3.65
N TYR A 63 -5.17 -6.14 -3.01
CA TYR A 63 -3.95 -5.62 -3.64
C TYR A 63 -2.71 -6.47 -3.39
N ALA A 64 -2.82 -7.62 -2.71
CA ALA A 64 -1.69 -8.50 -2.49
C ALA A 64 -1.01 -8.92 -3.81
N MET A 65 -1.79 -9.24 -4.86
CA MET A 65 -1.24 -9.59 -6.17
C MET A 65 -0.69 -8.38 -6.93
N LEU A 66 -1.17 -7.18 -6.66
CA LEU A 66 -0.55 -5.94 -7.17
C LEU A 66 0.84 -5.76 -6.55
N ALA A 67 0.98 -6.03 -5.26
CA ALA A 67 2.26 -5.98 -4.57
C ALA A 67 3.27 -7.02 -5.12
N GLU A 68 2.80 -8.24 -5.43
CA GLU A 68 3.64 -9.25 -6.11
C GLU A 68 4.10 -8.79 -7.50
N TRP A 69 3.21 -8.23 -8.29
CA TRP A 69 3.57 -7.66 -9.59
C TRP A 69 4.53 -6.47 -9.45
N TRP A 70 4.33 -5.61 -8.46
CA TRP A 70 5.21 -4.48 -8.18
C TRP A 70 6.65 -4.95 -7.86
N LYS A 71 6.82 -6.02 -7.07
CA LYS A 71 8.14 -6.62 -6.81
C LYS A 71 8.81 -7.10 -8.10
N GLN A 72 8.08 -7.82 -8.95
CA GLN A 72 8.59 -8.30 -10.23
C GLN A 72 8.98 -7.14 -11.14
N LEU A 73 8.11 -6.13 -11.25
CA LEU A 73 8.34 -4.97 -12.12
C LEU A 73 9.63 -4.23 -11.75
N PHE A 74 9.80 -3.86 -10.48
CA PHE A 74 10.96 -3.09 -10.03
C PHE A 74 12.21 -3.97 -9.88
N GLY A 75 12.09 -5.18 -9.40
CA GLY A 75 13.21 -6.11 -9.26
C GLY A 75 13.88 -6.43 -10.59
N GLU A 76 13.08 -6.74 -11.62
CA GLU A 76 13.60 -7.01 -12.97
C GLU A 76 14.08 -5.75 -13.70
N SER A 77 13.41 -4.63 -13.52
CA SER A 77 13.73 -3.41 -14.26
C SER A 77 14.95 -2.68 -13.69
N GLU A 78 15.06 -2.58 -12.37
CA GLU A 78 16.07 -1.77 -11.71
C GLU A 78 17.24 -2.57 -11.13
N GLY A 79 17.08 -3.87 -10.85
CA GLY A 79 18.09 -4.73 -10.26
C GLY A 79 19.22 -5.11 -11.21
N LYS A 80 19.94 -4.13 -11.74
CA LYS A 80 21.01 -4.30 -12.74
C LYS A 80 22.27 -3.53 -12.35
N GLU A 81 23.42 -4.01 -12.77
CA GLU A 81 24.71 -3.34 -12.56
C GLU A 81 25.04 -3.04 -11.08
N GLY A 82 24.54 -3.85 -10.17
CA GLY A 82 24.69 -3.60 -8.72
C GLY A 82 23.89 -2.40 -8.20
N LYS A 83 22.86 -1.99 -8.92
CA LYS A 83 21.98 -0.87 -8.60
C LYS A 83 20.55 -1.35 -8.36
N GLY A 84 19.68 -0.44 -7.95
CA GLY A 84 18.27 -0.66 -7.67
C GLY A 84 17.98 -0.82 -6.18
N LEU A 85 16.72 -0.63 -5.83
CA LEU A 85 16.18 -0.93 -4.50
C LEU A 85 15.74 -2.39 -4.48
N LEU A 86 15.93 -3.08 -3.36
CA LEU A 86 15.32 -4.38 -3.14
C LEU A 86 13.80 -4.19 -2.90
N PRO A 87 12.93 -4.65 -3.81
CA PRO A 87 11.50 -4.54 -3.59
C PRO A 87 11.00 -5.73 -2.78
N ASP A 88 10.26 -5.45 -1.71
CA ASP A 88 9.55 -6.46 -0.94
C ASP A 88 8.13 -5.98 -0.63
N SER A 89 7.27 -6.84 -0.11
CA SER A 89 5.87 -6.47 0.17
C SER A 89 5.31 -7.17 1.40
N VAL A 90 4.38 -6.48 2.06
CA VAL A 90 3.65 -7.00 3.22
C VAL A 90 2.17 -6.64 3.13
N THR A 91 1.34 -7.48 3.72
CA THR A 91 -0.08 -7.20 3.94
C THR A 91 -0.33 -7.04 5.43
N TYR A 92 -0.46 -5.80 5.86
CA TYR A 92 -0.81 -5.49 7.25
C TYR A 92 -2.34 -5.65 7.45
N SER A 93 -2.81 -6.00 8.61
CA SER A 93 -2.13 -6.22 9.92
C SER A 93 -1.46 -7.59 10.06
N THR A 94 -1.71 -8.55 9.15
CA THR A 94 -1.18 -9.93 9.26
C THR A 94 0.34 -9.93 9.41
N ASP A 95 1.06 -9.24 8.54
CA ASP A 95 2.52 -9.23 8.54
C ASP A 95 3.14 -8.32 9.60
N LEU A 96 2.36 -7.58 10.37
CA LEU A 96 2.86 -6.97 11.62
C LEU A 96 3.31 -8.04 12.61
N HIS A 97 2.70 -9.23 12.56
CA HIS A 97 3.06 -10.37 13.40
C HIS A 97 4.24 -11.20 12.85
N SER A 98 4.76 -10.86 11.68
CA SER A 98 5.95 -11.50 11.09
C SER A 98 7.12 -10.53 10.96
N LEU A 99 6.96 -9.43 10.26
CA LEU A 99 8.00 -8.46 9.94
C LEU A 99 7.91 -7.15 10.74
N GLY A 100 6.77 -6.86 11.38
CA GLY A 100 6.56 -5.60 12.09
C GLY A 100 7.60 -5.31 13.15
N GLN A 101 8.05 -6.31 13.91
CA GLN A 101 9.11 -6.15 14.90
C GLN A 101 10.44 -5.74 14.25
N PHE A 102 10.79 -6.35 13.11
CA PHE A 102 12.02 -5.98 12.39
C PHE A 102 11.94 -4.55 11.83
N VAL A 103 10.79 -4.17 11.26
CA VAL A 103 10.56 -2.80 10.78
C VAL A 103 10.72 -1.82 11.93
N GLN A 104 10.06 -2.10 13.07
CA GLN A 104 10.06 -1.22 14.23
C GLN A 104 11.43 -1.06 14.88
N GLU A 105 12.18 -2.14 15.13
CA GLU A 105 13.39 -2.13 15.95
C GLU A 105 14.61 -2.80 15.29
N GLY A 106 14.45 -3.39 14.12
CA GLY A 106 15.55 -4.02 13.40
C GLY A 106 16.51 -3.03 12.75
N THR A 107 17.44 -3.56 11.97
CA THR A 107 18.40 -2.74 11.20
C THR A 107 17.66 -1.84 10.22
N LYS A 108 17.94 -0.55 10.23
CA LYS A 108 17.29 0.45 9.39
C LYS A 108 17.82 0.41 7.96
N VAL A 109 17.29 -0.50 7.17
CA VAL A 109 17.71 -0.74 5.77
C VAL A 109 16.57 -0.54 4.77
N LEU A 110 15.35 -0.27 5.24
CA LEU A 110 14.17 -0.13 4.39
C LEU A 110 13.37 1.12 4.71
N PHE A 111 12.59 1.55 3.74
CA PHE A 111 11.48 2.49 3.90
C PHE A 111 10.19 1.82 3.44
N GLU A 112 9.05 2.33 3.88
CA GLU A 112 7.75 1.79 3.51
C GLU A 112 7.08 2.67 2.45
N THR A 113 6.52 2.03 1.42
CA THR A 113 5.58 2.64 0.48
C THR A 113 4.19 2.10 0.79
N VAL A 114 3.41 2.90 1.51
CA VAL A 114 2.11 2.50 2.03
C VAL A 114 1.01 2.88 1.06
N PHE A 115 0.30 1.87 0.58
CA PHE A 115 -0.79 2.00 -0.38
C PHE A 115 -2.14 1.89 0.32
N THR A 116 -2.95 2.94 0.20
CA THR A 116 -4.27 3.03 0.83
C THR A 116 -5.36 3.38 -0.17
N VAL A 117 -6.59 3.02 0.16
CA VAL A 117 -7.80 3.35 -0.60
C VAL A 117 -8.71 4.21 0.25
N SER A 118 -9.03 5.41 -0.22
CA SER A 118 -9.85 6.36 0.54
C SER A 118 -11.34 5.96 0.63
N LYS A 119 -11.84 5.24 -0.38
CA LYS A 119 -13.25 4.82 -0.46
C LYS A 119 -13.34 3.39 -0.98
N PRO A 120 -13.45 2.38 -0.11
CA PRO A 120 -13.63 1.00 -0.56
C PRO A 120 -14.98 0.83 -1.27
N GLN A 121 -15.02 0.00 -2.31
CA GLN A 121 -16.25 -0.28 -3.06
C GLN A 121 -17.29 -1.03 -2.23
N ILE A 122 -16.84 -1.88 -1.30
CA ILE A 122 -17.67 -2.63 -0.36
C ILE A 122 -17.11 -2.37 1.03
N ASP A 123 -17.95 -1.92 1.93
CA ASP A 123 -17.54 -1.62 3.29
C ASP A 123 -18.59 -2.18 4.28
N LEU A 124 -18.18 -3.20 5.01
CA LEU A 124 -19.04 -3.90 5.95
C LEU A 124 -19.10 -3.16 7.28
N GLU A 125 -20.29 -3.11 7.86
CA GLU A 125 -20.49 -2.61 9.21
C GLU A 125 -20.31 -3.74 10.22
N ILE A 126 -19.62 -3.45 11.31
CA ILE A 126 -19.37 -4.40 12.39
C ILE A 126 -20.67 -4.55 13.21
N PRO A 127 -21.24 -5.76 13.28
CA PRO A 127 -22.43 -5.99 14.08
C PRO A 127 -22.14 -5.94 15.59
N SER A 128 -23.17 -5.67 16.37
CA SER A 128 -23.11 -5.91 17.82
C SER A 128 -23.34 -7.38 18.15
N ASP A 129 -22.61 -7.91 19.11
CA ASP A 129 -22.83 -9.23 19.68
C ASP A 129 -23.40 -9.08 21.10
N GLU A 130 -24.59 -9.69 21.37
CA GLU A 130 -25.23 -9.62 22.68
C GLU A 130 -24.35 -10.21 23.82
N SER A 131 -23.55 -11.24 23.50
CA SER A 131 -22.65 -11.87 24.47
C SER A 131 -21.39 -11.04 24.78
N ASN A 132 -20.96 -10.23 23.82
CA ASN A 132 -19.72 -9.44 23.91
C ASN A 132 -18.52 -10.20 24.48
N LEU A 133 -18.39 -11.48 24.12
CA LEU A 133 -17.36 -12.38 24.67
C LEU A 133 -15.94 -11.95 24.32
N ASP A 134 -15.76 -11.29 23.19
CA ASP A 134 -14.48 -10.77 22.71
C ASP A 134 -14.20 -9.33 23.21
N GLY A 135 -15.19 -8.67 23.84
CA GLY A 135 -15.09 -7.29 24.32
C GLY A 135 -15.06 -6.25 23.21
N LEU A 136 -15.42 -6.60 21.97
CA LEU A 136 -15.28 -5.72 20.80
C LEU A 136 -16.52 -4.90 20.44
N ASN A 137 -17.60 -4.94 21.23
CA ASN A 137 -18.81 -4.16 20.97
C ASN A 137 -18.60 -2.65 20.90
N TYR A 138 -17.47 -2.13 21.39
CA TYR A 138 -17.12 -0.72 21.19
C TYR A 138 -16.86 -0.36 19.72
N LEU A 139 -16.65 -1.36 18.85
CA LEU A 139 -16.53 -1.20 17.40
C LEU A 139 -17.88 -1.33 16.67
N ALA A 140 -18.93 -1.80 17.34
CA ALA A 140 -20.24 -2.00 16.71
C ALA A 140 -20.74 -0.71 16.05
N GLY A 141 -21.27 -0.84 14.84
CA GLY A 141 -21.67 0.28 13.99
C GLY A 141 -20.54 1.01 13.26
N LYS A 142 -19.29 0.66 13.52
CA LYS A 142 -18.14 1.14 12.72
C LYS A 142 -18.01 0.33 11.44
N LYS A 143 -17.41 0.93 10.42
CA LYS A 143 -17.07 0.24 9.17
C LYS A 143 -15.73 -0.48 9.30
N MET A 144 -15.55 -1.57 8.54
CA MET A 144 -14.26 -2.27 8.48
C MET A 144 -13.14 -1.37 7.94
N SER A 145 -13.45 -0.49 6.99
CA SER A 145 -12.50 0.51 6.49
C SER A 145 -11.98 1.43 7.61
N PHE A 146 -12.83 1.82 8.55
CA PHE A 146 -12.43 2.61 9.71
C PHE A 146 -11.40 1.87 10.58
N VAL A 147 -11.57 0.56 10.77
CA VAL A 147 -10.61 -0.25 11.55
C VAL A 147 -9.27 -0.31 10.83
N ASN A 148 -9.27 -0.57 9.52
CA ASN A 148 -8.06 -0.59 8.71
C ASN A 148 -7.36 0.78 8.69
N GLU A 149 -8.11 1.86 8.54
CA GLU A 149 -7.58 3.23 8.60
C GLU A 149 -6.87 3.50 9.93
N LYS A 150 -7.50 3.18 11.04
CA LYS A 150 -6.90 3.40 12.37
C LYS A 150 -5.71 2.47 12.65
N ALA A 151 -5.73 1.25 12.15
CA ALA A 151 -4.57 0.36 12.20
C ALA A 151 -3.41 0.93 11.37
N CYS A 152 -3.69 1.44 10.16
CA CYS A 152 -2.70 2.08 9.31
C CYS A 152 -2.10 3.33 9.98
N GLU A 153 -2.93 4.25 10.46
CA GLU A 153 -2.49 5.46 11.15
C GLU A 153 -1.58 5.14 12.35
N GLY A 154 -1.98 4.17 13.19
CA GLY A 154 -1.21 3.76 14.35
C GLY A 154 0.14 3.14 13.97
N THR A 155 0.17 2.29 12.95
CA THR A 155 1.39 1.67 12.47
C THR A 155 2.35 2.69 11.86
N LEU A 156 1.85 3.59 11.00
CA LEU A 156 2.65 4.67 10.42
C LEU A 156 3.29 5.53 11.50
N ALA A 157 2.50 5.94 12.49
CA ALA A 157 3.01 6.74 13.60
C ALA A 157 4.11 6.00 14.39
N ALA A 158 3.92 4.72 14.70
CA ALA A 158 4.90 3.92 15.40
C ALA A 158 6.19 3.73 14.59
N HIS A 159 6.08 3.36 13.33
CA HIS A 159 7.24 3.12 12.46
C HIS A 159 8.02 4.41 12.17
N GLU A 160 7.35 5.54 11.95
CA GLU A 160 7.99 6.83 11.67
C GLU A 160 8.61 7.44 12.94
N ILE A 161 7.83 7.57 14.02
CA ILE A 161 8.25 8.33 15.21
C ILE A 161 9.25 7.52 16.03
N ASP A 162 8.89 6.30 16.39
CA ASP A 162 9.70 5.45 17.26
C ASP A 162 10.69 4.60 16.44
N GLY A 163 10.21 3.99 15.35
CA GLY A 163 10.99 3.14 14.49
C GLY A 163 12.00 3.87 13.61
N LYS A 164 11.82 5.17 13.37
CA LYS A 164 12.66 5.97 12.42
C LYS A 164 12.69 5.39 11.02
N VAL A 165 11.58 4.78 10.58
CA VAL A 165 11.40 4.23 9.24
C VAL A 165 10.68 5.28 8.38
N PRO A 166 11.29 5.75 7.29
CA PRO A 166 10.62 6.69 6.39
C PRO A 166 9.42 6.03 5.69
N ASN A 167 8.36 6.81 5.49
CA ASN A 167 7.16 6.37 4.82
C ASN A 167 6.85 7.23 3.59
N VAL A 168 6.42 6.60 2.51
CA VAL A 168 5.80 7.24 1.35
C VAL A 168 4.34 6.76 1.29
N LEU A 169 3.39 7.68 1.40
CA LEU A 169 1.96 7.34 1.37
C LEU A 169 1.40 7.59 -0.03
N ILE A 170 0.83 6.55 -0.62
CA ILE A 170 0.09 6.60 -1.89
C ILE A 170 -1.38 6.31 -1.60
N THR A 171 -2.23 7.30 -1.80
CA THR A 171 -3.67 7.15 -1.59
C THR A 171 -4.40 7.15 -2.93
N MET A 172 -5.20 6.12 -3.16
CA MET A 172 -6.11 6.03 -4.30
C MET A 172 -7.54 6.37 -3.88
N ASP A 173 -8.26 7.06 -4.75
CA ASP A 173 -9.72 7.00 -4.74
C ASP A 173 -10.18 5.62 -5.21
N SER A 174 -11.37 5.19 -4.85
CA SER A 174 -11.89 3.83 -5.15
C SER A 174 -11.86 3.46 -6.61
#